data_eebfb2806fa2689bb065bbf5acb2d023
#
_entry.id   eebfb2806fa2689bb065bbf5acb2d023
#
_cell.length_a   1.000
_cell.length_b   1.000
_cell.length_c   1.000
_cell.angle_alpha   90.00
_cell.angle_beta   90.00
_cell.angle_gamma   90.00
#
_symmetry.space_group_name_H-M   'P 1'
#
loop_
_entity.id
_entity.type
_entity.pdbx_description
1 polymer ?
#
loop_
_entity_poly.entity_id
_entity_poly.type
_entity_poly.pdbx_seq_one_letter_code
_entity_poly.pdbx_strand_id
1 'polypeptide(L)'
;MHGGSATLVQSVAVRETFDGKTVWDGVVHVFDLIGHPSAPRAYAWSSPIEGSTKRRFSAVLHTDRINSPLEAVRAAIVAEYKREV
;
A
#
# COMPACT_ATOMS: atom_id res chain seq x y z
N MET A 1 0.82 16.14 -15.36
CA MET A 1 1.91 15.50 -14.60
C MET A 1 2.15 16.24 -13.30
N HIS A 2 2.32 15.48 -12.26
CA HIS A 2 2.54 16.05 -10.95
C HIS A 2 4.01 16.41 -10.80
N GLY A 3 4.46 17.54 -10.78
CA GLY A 3 5.85 17.94 -10.72
C GLY A 3 6.66 17.42 -9.51
N GLY A 4 6.29 16.30 -8.96
CA GLY A 4 6.95 15.76 -7.78
C GLY A 4 7.82 14.56 -8.08
N SER A 5 8.58 14.13 -7.10
CA SER A 5 9.39 12.91 -7.15
C SER A 5 9.11 12.04 -5.93
N ALA A 6 9.44 10.76 -6.02
CA ALA A 6 9.30 9.81 -4.93
C ALA A 6 10.66 9.23 -4.59
N THR A 7 10.99 9.21 -3.30
CA THR A 7 12.25 8.64 -2.81
C THR A 7 11.94 7.49 -1.87
N LEU A 8 12.49 6.32 -2.15
CA LEU A 8 12.32 5.17 -1.27
C LEU A 8 13.03 5.43 0.06
N VAL A 9 12.28 5.36 1.15
CA VAL A 9 12.78 5.60 2.50
C VAL A 9 13.06 4.30 3.22
N GLN A 10 12.15 3.35 3.13
CA GLN A 10 12.28 2.05 3.80
C GLN A 10 11.35 1.02 3.19
N SER A 11 11.63 -0.24 3.47
CA SER A 11 10.77 -1.36 3.12
C SER A 11 10.42 -2.09 4.40
N VAL A 12 9.15 -2.34 4.63
CA VAL A 12 8.65 -2.88 5.89
C VAL A 12 7.85 -4.17 5.62
N ALA A 13 8.20 -5.24 6.33
CA ALA A 13 7.42 -6.46 6.29
C ALA A 13 6.11 -6.23 7.04
N VAL A 14 5.00 -6.53 6.41
CA VAL A 14 3.66 -6.32 6.98
C VAL A 14 2.86 -7.61 6.88
N ARG A 15 2.21 -7.96 7.96
CA ARG A 15 1.28 -9.09 7.98
C ARG A 15 -0.04 -8.62 8.57
N GLU A 16 -1.13 -8.81 7.83
CA GLU A 16 -2.47 -8.55 8.31
C GLU A 16 -3.18 -9.87 8.58
N THR A 17 -3.78 -9.97 9.74
CA THR A 17 -4.53 -11.17 10.11
C THR A 17 -5.98 -10.79 10.41
N PHE A 18 -6.87 -11.74 10.17
CA PHE A 18 -8.27 -11.62 10.52
C PHE A 18 -8.76 -12.98 11.01
N ASP A 19 -9.32 -13.00 12.20
CA ASP A 19 -9.88 -14.19 12.80
C ASP A 19 -8.86 -15.35 12.86
N GLY A 20 -7.62 -15.01 13.21
CA GLY A 20 -6.53 -15.96 13.35
C GLY A 20 -5.90 -16.42 12.04
N LYS A 21 -6.36 -15.89 10.91
CA LYS A 21 -5.83 -16.25 9.60
C LYS A 21 -5.10 -15.08 8.97
N THR A 22 -4.00 -15.35 8.29
CA THR A 22 -3.28 -14.33 7.54
C THR A 22 -4.05 -14.00 6.27
N VAL A 23 -4.50 -12.76 6.15
CA VAL A 23 -5.22 -12.29 4.97
C VAL A 23 -4.31 -11.53 4.02
N TRP A 24 -3.16 -11.06 4.49
CA TRP A 24 -2.16 -10.42 3.67
C TRP A 24 -0.79 -10.54 4.33
N ASP A 25 0.23 -10.79 3.52
CA ASP A 25 1.61 -10.91 3.99
C ASP A 25 2.53 -10.48 2.86
N GLY A 26 3.41 -9.53 3.12
CA GLY A 26 4.32 -9.03 2.10
C GLY A 26 5.15 -7.86 2.59
N VAL A 27 5.78 -7.18 1.65
CA VAL A 27 6.64 -6.03 1.93
C VAL A 27 6.01 -4.78 1.34
N VAL A 28 5.88 -3.76 2.18
CA VAL A 28 5.40 -2.44 1.78
C VAL A 28 6.61 -1.51 1.67
N HIS A 29 6.73 -0.85 0.53
CA HIS A 29 7.78 0.14 0.30
C HIS A 29 7.22 1.51 0.63
N VAL A 30 7.95 2.26 1.45
CA VAL A 30 7.55 3.60 1.88
C VAL A 30 8.36 4.63 1.10
N PHE A 31 7.67 5.55 0.46
CA PHE A 31 8.28 6.62 -0.33
C PHE A 31 7.95 7.97 0.26
N ASP A 32 8.95 8.84 0.37
CA ASP A 32 8.71 10.25 0.62
C ASP A 32 8.40 10.93 -0.71
N LEU A 33 7.35 11.76 -0.70
CA LEU A 33 6.90 12.49 -1.88
C LEU A 33 7.33 13.95 -1.77
N ILE A 34 8.04 14.42 -2.80
CA ILE A 34 8.50 15.80 -2.88
C ILE A 34 7.67 16.51 -3.94
N GLY A 35 7.05 17.61 -3.55
CA GLY A 35 6.23 18.39 -4.47
C GLY A 35 4.82 17.89 -4.67
N HIS A 36 4.39 16.86 -3.92
CA HIS A 36 3.01 16.38 -4.01
C HIS A 36 2.08 17.35 -3.26
N PRO A 37 0.97 17.77 -3.87
CA PRO A 37 0.12 18.81 -3.29
C PRO A 37 -0.68 18.38 -2.06
N SER A 38 -0.92 17.09 -1.86
CA SER A 38 -1.82 16.65 -0.80
C SER A 38 -1.24 15.58 0.14
N ALA A 39 -0.10 14.99 -0.19
CA ALA A 39 0.45 13.93 0.66
C ALA A 39 1.98 14.00 0.71
N PRO A 40 2.58 13.83 1.91
CA PRO A 40 4.03 13.81 2.06
C PRO A 40 4.65 12.44 1.82
N ARG A 41 3.85 11.39 1.75
CA ARG A 41 4.34 10.02 1.72
C ARG A 41 3.38 9.10 0.98
N ALA A 42 3.91 8.01 0.44
CA ALA A 42 3.12 6.98 -0.22
C ALA A 42 3.59 5.60 0.22
N TYR A 43 2.68 4.65 0.21
CA TYR A 43 2.94 3.24 0.50
C TYR A 43 2.63 2.43 -0.74
N ALA A 44 3.57 1.59 -1.17
CA ALA A 44 3.40 0.81 -2.39
C ALA A 44 3.87 -0.63 -2.18
N TRP A 45 3.20 -1.56 -2.84
CA TRP A 45 3.57 -2.97 -2.80
C TRP A 45 3.12 -3.66 -4.07
N SER A 46 3.66 -4.85 -4.28
CA SER A 46 3.20 -5.71 -5.36
C SER A 46 2.75 -7.05 -4.79
N SER A 47 1.79 -7.68 -5.45
CA SER A 47 1.30 -8.99 -5.06
C SER A 47 1.12 -9.86 -6.29
N PRO A 48 1.29 -11.20 -6.17
CA PRO A 48 1.09 -12.09 -7.30
C PRO A 48 -0.37 -12.11 -7.73
N ILE A 49 -0.59 -12.22 -9.03
CA ILE A 49 -1.91 -12.43 -9.60
C ILE A 49 -2.09 -13.93 -9.77
N GLU A 50 -3.11 -14.49 -9.16
CA GLU A 50 -3.37 -15.92 -9.20
C GLU A 50 -3.50 -16.41 -10.64
N GLY A 51 -2.81 -17.51 -10.97
CA GLY A 51 -2.85 -18.07 -12.29
C GLY A 51 -2.02 -17.33 -13.33
N SER A 52 -1.17 -16.40 -12.91
CA SER A 52 -0.38 -15.58 -13.82
C SER A 52 1.05 -15.41 -13.29
N THR A 53 1.98 -15.13 -14.20
CA THR A 53 3.34 -14.74 -13.82
C THR A 53 3.45 -13.24 -13.55
N LYS A 54 2.38 -12.50 -13.81
CA LYS A 54 2.34 -11.05 -13.61
C LYS A 54 2.05 -10.72 -12.15
N ARG A 55 2.36 -9.49 -11.77
CA ARG A 55 2.10 -8.99 -10.42
C ARG A 55 1.22 -7.75 -10.50
N ARG A 56 0.39 -7.59 -9.48
CA ARG A 56 -0.42 -6.38 -9.31
C ARG A 56 0.36 -5.42 -8.44
N PHE A 57 0.40 -4.16 -8.84
CA PHE A 57 1.01 -3.10 -8.05
C PHE A 57 -0.09 -2.24 -7.43
N SER A 58 0.10 -1.90 -6.17
CA SER A 58 -0.83 -1.08 -5.42
C SER A 58 -0.08 0.05 -4.74
N ALA A 59 -0.73 1.22 -4.64
CA ALA A 59 -0.16 2.36 -3.94
C ALA A 59 -1.27 3.10 -3.19
N VAL A 60 -0.94 3.57 -1.98
CA VAL A 60 -1.85 4.32 -1.14
C VAL A 60 -1.13 5.54 -0.61
N LEU A 61 -1.75 6.70 -0.68
CA LEU A 61 -1.18 7.95 -0.17
C LEU A 61 -1.36 8.05 1.34
N HIS A 62 -0.38 8.65 1.99
CA HIS A 62 -0.42 8.93 3.42
C HIS A 62 -1.51 9.96 3.72
N THR A 63 -2.32 9.68 4.75
CA THR A 63 -3.31 10.61 5.29
C THR A 63 -3.27 10.51 6.81
N ASP A 64 -4.07 11.33 7.50
CA ASP A 64 -4.16 11.27 8.96
C ASP A 64 -4.64 9.90 9.45
N ARG A 65 -5.41 9.18 8.63
CA ARG A 65 -5.91 7.85 8.97
C ARG A 65 -5.03 6.74 8.43
N ILE A 66 -4.24 7.02 7.42
CA ILE A 66 -3.34 6.07 6.79
C ILE A 66 -1.93 6.58 7.00
N ASN A 67 -1.37 6.32 8.18
CA ASN A 67 -0.07 6.86 8.57
C ASN A 67 0.98 5.79 8.85
N SER A 68 0.72 4.54 8.44
CA SER A 68 1.68 3.45 8.57
C SER A 68 1.49 2.45 7.44
N PRO A 69 2.52 1.62 7.15
CA PRO A 69 2.39 0.57 6.13
C PRO A 69 1.22 -0.39 6.39
N LEU A 70 1.00 -0.77 7.65
CA LEU A 70 -0.11 -1.66 8.00
C LEU A 70 -1.46 -1.03 7.70
N GLU A 71 -1.64 0.25 8.06
CA GLU A 71 -2.89 0.94 7.79
C GLU A 71 -3.13 1.11 6.29
N ALA A 72 -2.08 1.30 5.51
CA ALA A 72 -2.19 1.39 4.05
C ALA A 72 -2.72 0.06 3.48
N VAL A 73 -2.19 -1.07 3.94
CA VAL A 73 -2.65 -2.38 3.51
C VAL A 73 -4.11 -2.60 3.92
N ARG A 74 -4.47 -2.25 5.15
CA ARG A 74 -5.85 -2.37 5.62
C ARG A 74 -6.82 -1.55 4.77
N ALA A 75 -6.45 -0.33 4.44
CA ALA A 75 -7.28 0.53 3.61
C ALA A 75 -7.51 -0.07 2.23
N ALA A 76 -6.46 -0.64 1.64
CA ALA A 76 -6.57 -1.29 0.34
C ALA A 76 -7.45 -2.54 0.39
N ILE A 77 -7.33 -3.34 1.44
CA ILE A 77 -8.17 -4.54 1.63
C ILE A 77 -9.64 -4.14 1.74
N VAL A 78 -9.93 -3.13 2.54
CA VAL A 78 -11.31 -2.65 2.72
C VAL A 78 -11.87 -2.10 1.41
N ALA A 79 -11.09 -1.33 0.68
CA ALA A 79 -11.52 -0.77 -0.59
C ALA A 79 -11.84 -1.87 -1.61
N GLU A 80 -11.01 -2.90 -1.68
CA GLU A 80 -11.24 -4.01 -2.58
C GLU A 80 -12.48 -4.81 -2.20
N TYR A 81 -12.67 -5.05 -0.91
CA TYR A 81 -13.86 -5.73 -0.40
C TYR A 81 -15.13 -4.99 -0.77
N LYS A 82 -15.15 -3.67 -0.60
CA LYS A 82 -16.32 -2.86 -0.95
C LYS A 82 -16.60 -2.86 -2.45
N ARG A 83 -15.56 -3.02 -3.26
CA ARG A 83 -15.72 -3.03 -4.72
C ARG A 83 -16.40 -4.30 -5.20
N GLU A 84 -16.22 -5.40 -4.49
CA GLU A 84 -16.80 -6.69 -4.86
C GLU A 84 -18.25 -6.86 -4.43
N VAL A 85 -18.76 -5.98 -3.62
CA VAL A 85 -20.12 -6.07 -3.06
C VAL A 85 -21.17 -5.28 -3.87
#